data_66e13d93a8d2f32ae7521bc719f7dc97
#
_entry.id   66e13d93a8d2f32ae7521bc719f7dc97
#
_cell.length_a   1.000
_cell.length_b   1.000
_cell.length_c   1.000
_cell.angle_alpha   90.00
_cell.angle_beta   90.00
_cell.angle_gamma   90.00
#
_symmetry.space_group_name_H-M   'P 1'
#
loop_
_entity.id
_entity.type
_entity.pdbx_description
1 polymer ?
#
loop_
_entity_poly.entity_id
_entity_poly.type
_entity_poly.pdbx_seq_one_letter_code
_entity_poly.pdbx_strand_id
1 'polypeptide(L)'
;MIKRDGCSQAAVEAALWDSPYEPLATNLKGVIDMQQTYGLERMGLINPQVVYRNMSPAWLTEQALLNQEGVLSDTGALVVRTGKYTGRAPDDKFIVDTPSIHDYIAWNNINRPISKEKFNALKSKMLAYFQNRPIYLFDGFAGADEQCRKKFRVVNELASECLFIRNLLIRPTAEELAQYGEPDFTILVAPGFQCNPQVDGTHSQAAILVDYESRTVLIAGTRYAGEIKKSVFSVMNYFLPNEGVLPMHCSANMDPVTKETAIFFGLSGTGKTTLSADPNRKLIGDDEHGWSSRGIFNFEGGCYAKCINLNPEKEPYIYNAIKAGTLVENVVLDEDTRHPNYF
;
A
#
# COMPACT_ATOMS: atom_id res chain seq x y z
N MET A 1 25.40 26.95 9.98
CA MET A 1 26.07 27.45 11.19
C MET A 1 25.25 28.63 11.71
N ILE A 2 24.31 28.38 12.64
CA ILE A 2 23.50 29.43 13.27
C ILE A 2 24.13 29.69 14.60
N LYS A 3 24.73 30.87 14.78
CA LYS A 3 25.18 31.35 16.09
C LYS A 3 23.95 31.66 16.95
N ARG A 4 23.79 30.95 18.04
CA ARG A 4 22.88 31.33 19.12
C ARG A 4 23.70 32.03 20.19
N ASP A 5 23.44 33.31 20.38
CA ASP A 5 24.00 34.08 21.47
C ASP A 5 23.30 33.70 22.77
N GLY A 6 24.07 33.35 23.78
CA GLY A 6 23.76 33.61 25.17
C GLY A 6 23.08 32.55 26.02
N CYS A 7 22.98 31.27 25.63
CA CYS A 7 22.53 30.22 26.55
C CYS A 7 23.70 29.29 26.92
N SER A 8 24.00 29.15 28.21
CA SER A 8 25.06 28.23 28.66
C SER A 8 24.66 26.80 28.40
N GLN A 9 25.64 25.97 28.03
CA GLN A 9 25.44 24.55 27.73
C GLN A 9 24.73 23.78 28.88
N ALA A 10 24.99 24.18 30.13
CA ALA A 10 24.33 23.66 31.32
C ALA A 10 22.81 23.95 31.40
N ALA A 11 22.35 25.09 30.88
CA ALA A 11 20.92 25.42 30.85
C ALA A 11 20.15 24.63 29.78
N VAL A 12 20.82 24.23 28.69
CA VAL A 12 20.20 23.36 27.64
C VAL A 12 20.10 21.90 28.12
N GLU A 13 21.10 21.41 28.85
CA GLU A 13 21.08 20.07 29.45
C GLU A 13 20.02 19.93 30.54
N ALA A 14 19.90 20.92 31.44
CA ALA A 14 18.87 20.91 32.50
C ALA A 14 17.45 20.95 31.91
N ALA A 15 17.22 21.71 30.83
CA ALA A 15 15.92 21.80 30.18
C ALA A 15 15.51 20.49 29.46
N LEU A 16 16.49 19.63 29.11
CA LEU A 16 16.22 18.31 28.49
C LEU A 16 15.87 17.23 29.52
N TRP A 17 16.30 17.39 30.80
CA TRP A 17 16.11 16.35 31.83
C TRP A 17 14.98 16.66 32.81
N ASP A 18 14.61 17.92 32.99
CA ASP A 18 13.55 18.36 33.92
C ASP A 18 12.18 18.61 33.26
N SER A 19 12.07 18.43 31.95
CA SER A 19 10.75 18.37 31.30
C SER A 19 10.11 17.04 31.67
N PRO A 20 8.97 17.03 32.40
CA PRO A 20 8.22 15.79 32.50
C PRO A 20 7.85 15.39 31.08
N TYR A 21 8.42 14.30 30.59
CA TYR A 21 8.04 13.68 29.31
C TYR A 21 6.60 13.20 29.49
N GLU A 22 5.64 14.11 29.33
CA GLU A 22 4.30 13.68 29.05
C GLU A 22 4.39 12.94 27.73
N PRO A 23 4.05 11.65 27.69
CA PRO A 23 4.12 10.90 26.44
C PRO A 23 3.29 11.66 25.39
N LEU A 24 3.87 11.91 24.22
CA LEU A 24 3.21 12.56 23.06
C LEU A 24 1.80 12.00 22.76
N ALA A 25 1.49 10.82 23.30
CA ALA A 25 0.16 10.22 23.31
C ALA A 25 -0.93 11.10 23.94
N THR A 26 -0.60 12.02 24.84
CA THR A 26 -1.62 12.90 25.46
C THR A 26 -2.07 14.03 24.56
N ASN A 27 -1.22 14.50 23.63
CA ASN A 27 -1.59 15.52 22.64
C ASN A 27 -2.31 14.94 21.41
N LEU A 28 -2.25 13.63 21.19
CA LEU A 28 -3.00 12.94 20.11
C LEU A 28 -4.45 12.62 20.51
N LYS A 29 -4.82 12.73 21.79
CA LYS A 29 -6.20 12.49 22.27
C LYS A 29 -7.25 13.40 21.61
N GLY A 30 -6.87 14.53 21.04
CA GLY A 30 -7.77 15.39 20.26
C GLY A 30 -7.94 14.97 18.79
N VAL A 31 -7.15 14.02 18.29
CA VAL A 31 -7.13 13.60 16.87
C VAL A 31 -7.64 12.16 16.69
N ILE A 32 -7.62 11.35 17.77
CA ILE A 32 -8.04 9.93 17.71
C ILE A 32 -9.35 9.81 18.50
N ASP A 33 -10.46 9.73 17.77
CA ASP A 33 -11.74 9.33 18.36
C ASP A 33 -11.75 7.79 18.47
N MET A 34 -11.55 7.30 19.69
CA MET A 34 -11.52 5.86 20.01
C MET A 34 -12.83 5.13 19.72
N GLN A 35 -13.93 5.87 19.47
CA GLN A 35 -15.25 5.30 19.17
C GLN A 35 -15.59 5.35 17.68
N GLN A 36 -14.79 6.04 16.87
CA GLN A 36 -15.08 6.22 15.46
C GLN A 36 -14.61 5.02 14.64
N THR A 37 -15.55 4.31 14.04
CA THR A 37 -15.30 3.09 13.24
C THR A 37 -15.19 3.36 11.74
N TYR A 38 -15.50 4.58 11.28
CA TYR A 38 -15.46 5.00 9.87
C TYR A 38 -16.28 4.11 8.91
N GLY A 39 -17.34 3.44 9.42
CA GLY A 39 -18.19 2.56 8.62
C GLY A 39 -17.70 1.10 8.57
N LEU A 40 -16.65 0.73 9.32
CA LEU A 40 -16.16 -0.66 9.39
C LEU A 40 -17.19 -1.63 10.01
N GLU A 41 -18.10 -1.12 10.85
CA GLU A 41 -19.21 -1.88 11.43
C GLU A 41 -20.16 -2.47 10.37
N ARG A 42 -20.32 -1.80 9.22
CA ARG A 42 -21.16 -2.26 8.10
C ARG A 42 -20.63 -3.54 7.45
N MET A 43 -19.32 -3.76 7.51
CA MET A 43 -18.71 -4.98 7.02
C MET A 43 -18.56 -6.07 8.09
N GLY A 44 -18.94 -5.78 9.35
CA GLY A 44 -18.89 -6.72 10.48
C GLY A 44 -17.69 -6.53 11.42
N LEU A 45 -16.88 -5.48 11.23
CA LEU A 45 -15.80 -5.12 12.16
C LEU A 45 -16.36 -4.13 13.19
N ILE A 46 -16.90 -4.68 14.28
CA ILE A 46 -17.72 -3.94 15.24
C ILE A 46 -16.91 -3.39 16.41
N ASN A 47 -15.91 -4.15 16.89
CA ASN A 47 -15.15 -3.84 18.09
C ASN A 47 -13.62 -3.76 17.80
N PRO A 48 -13.14 -2.88 16.90
CA PRO A 48 -11.71 -2.62 16.85
C PRO A 48 -11.24 -1.98 18.15
N GLN A 49 -10.01 -2.22 18.58
CA GLN A 49 -9.44 -1.55 19.74
C GLN A 49 -9.36 -0.03 19.51
N VAL A 50 -8.92 0.35 18.33
CA VAL A 50 -8.79 1.73 17.84
C VAL A 50 -8.65 1.69 16.31
N VAL A 51 -9.10 2.75 15.62
CA VAL A 51 -8.93 2.89 14.18
C VAL A 51 -8.11 4.14 13.88
N TYR A 52 -6.91 3.93 13.33
CA TYR A 52 -5.99 4.99 12.90
C TYR A 52 -6.19 5.25 11.40
N ARG A 53 -6.93 6.32 11.06
CA ARG A 53 -7.30 6.61 9.68
C ARG A 53 -6.35 7.62 9.03
N ASN A 54 -5.79 7.29 7.87
CA ASN A 54 -4.97 8.17 7.00
C ASN A 54 -3.83 8.90 7.74
N MET A 55 -3.19 8.23 8.69
CA MET A 55 -2.12 8.81 9.50
C MET A 55 -0.91 9.18 8.65
N SER A 56 -0.09 10.12 9.14
CA SER A 56 1.09 10.59 8.42
C SER A 56 2.17 9.51 8.28
N PRO A 57 3.09 9.61 7.29
CA PRO A 57 4.19 8.65 7.16
C PRO A 57 5.09 8.58 8.40
N ALA A 58 5.36 9.73 9.04
CA ALA A 58 6.16 9.77 10.26
C ALA A 58 5.49 8.99 11.39
N TRP A 59 4.19 9.21 11.60
CA TRP A 59 3.41 8.51 12.61
C TRP A 59 3.33 7.00 12.35
N LEU A 60 3.08 6.59 11.09
CA LEU A 60 3.03 5.17 10.70
C LEU A 60 4.40 4.49 10.89
N THR A 61 5.49 5.20 10.57
CA THR A 61 6.85 4.70 10.81
C THR A 61 7.12 4.52 12.32
N GLU A 62 6.73 5.48 13.14
CA GLU A 62 6.86 5.39 14.61
C GLU A 62 6.07 4.19 15.16
N GLN A 63 4.82 3.99 14.71
CA GLN A 63 4.01 2.84 15.12
C GLN A 63 4.62 1.52 14.67
N ALA A 64 5.13 1.44 13.44
CA ALA A 64 5.79 0.24 12.93
C ALA A 64 7.04 -0.12 13.77
N LEU A 65 7.81 0.87 14.22
CA LEU A 65 8.95 0.65 15.12
C LEU A 65 8.50 0.18 16.51
N LEU A 66 7.50 0.83 17.09
CA LEU A 66 6.94 0.44 18.40
C LEU A 66 6.35 -0.98 18.37
N ASN A 67 5.73 -1.37 17.26
CA ASN A 67 5.18 -2.70 17.04
C ASN A 67 6.24 -3.73 16.62
N GLN A 68 7.52 -3.35 16.51
CA GLN A 68 8.63 -4.22 16.05
C GLN A 68 8.40 -4.80 14.65
N GLU A 69 7.73 -4.06 13.76
CA GLU A 69 7.49 -4.46 12.38
C GLU A 69 8.75 -4.34 11.51
N GLY A 70 9.67 -3.43 11.86
CA GLY A 70 10.90 -3.16 11.13
C GLY A 70 11.90 -2.31 11.90
N VAL A 71 12.92 -1.83 11.19
CA VAL A 71 13.98 -0.97 11.70
C VAL A 71 14.24 0.18 10.73
N LEU A 72 14.93 1.24 11.16
CA LEU A 72 15.33 2.33 10.27
C LEU A 72 16.68 2.04 9.61
N SER A 73 16.81 2.44 8.33
CA SER A 73 18.09 2.58 7.66
C SER A 73 18.80 3.89 8.10
N ASP A 74 20.03 4.09 7.67
CA ASP A 74 20.80 5.31 7.83
C ASP A 74 20.14 6.55 7.19
N THR A 75 19.34 6.35 6.14
CA THR A 75 18.55 7.43 5.50
C THR A 75 17.19 7.68 6.18
N GLY A 76 16.86 6.90 7.21
CA GLY A 76 15.59 6.98 7.93
C GLY A 76 14.41 6.28 7.24
N ALA A 77 14.65 5.51 6.16
CA ALA A 77 13.62 4.66 5.58
C ALA A 77 13.29 3.49 6.51
N LEU A 78 12.01 3.11 6.58
CA LEU A 78 11.57 1.93 7.33
C LEU A 78 11.90 0.66 6.53
N VAL A 79 12.72 -0.22 7.10
CA VAL A 79 13.10 -1.49 6.50
C VAL A 79 12.38 -2.62 7.21
N VAL A 80 11.60 -3.40 6.47
CA VAL A 80 10.83 -4.53 7.00
C VAL A 80 11.24 -5.85 6.34
N ARG A 81 11.02 -6.95 7.07
CA ARG A 81 11.17 -8.31 6.54
C ARG A 81 9.81 -8.94 6.38
N THR A 82 9.50 -9.40 5.17
CA THR A 82 8.20 -9.99 4.85
C THR A 82 8.11 -11.50 5.14
N GLY A 83 9.18 -12.08 5.67
CA GLY A 83 9.23 -13.48 6.10
C GLY A 83 9.26 -14.46 4.93
N LYS A 84 8.37 -15.45 4.96
CA LYS A 84 8.32 -16.53 3.97
C LYS A 84 8.06 -16.03 2.54
N TYR A 85 7.23 -15.00 2.41
CA TYR A 85 6.85 -14.44 1.11
C TYR A 85 7.64 -13.15 0.84
N THR A 86 8.71 -13.26 0.06
CA THR A 86 9.54 -12.11 -0.38
C THR A 86 9.10 -11.55 -1.73
N GLY A 87 8.00 -12.06 -2.26
CA GLY A 87 7.38 -11.68 -3.52
C GLY A 87 5.93 -12.14 -3.55
N ARG A 88 5.26 -11.93 -4.70
CA ARG A 88 3.88 -12.37 -4.89
C ARG A 88 3.74 -13.88 -4.77
N ALA A 89 2.58 -14.31 -4.28
CA ALA A 89 2.17 -15.71 -4.17
C ALA A 89 1.04 -16.02 -5.19
N PRO A 90 1.33 -16.17 -6.49
CA PRO A 90 0.32 -16.33 -7.53
C PRO A 90 -0.53 -17.58 -7.35
N ASP A 91 0.02 -18.62 -6.72
CA ASP A 91 -0.70 -19.86 -6.44
C ASP A 91 -1.72 -19.72 -5.31
N ASP A 92 -1.61 -18.67 -4.49
CA ASP A 92 -2.51 -18.36 -3.39
C ASP A 92 -3.59 -17.34 -3.77
N LYS A 93 -3.64 -16.92 -5.05
CA LYS A 93 -4.66 -16.00 -5.56
C LYS A 93 -5.86 -16.75 -6.12
N PHE A 94 -7.06 -16.31 -5.68
CA PHE A 94 -8.35 -16.86 -6.11
C PHE A 94 -9.33 -15.74 -6.40
N ILE A 95 -10.27 -16.01 -7.31
CA ILE A 95 -11.40 -15.12 -7.63
C ILE A 95 -12.69 -15.86 -7.26
N VAL A 96 -13.59 -15.16 -6.59
CA VAL A 96 -14.89 -15.73 -6.24
C VAL A 96 -15.69 -15.96 -7.52
N ASP A 97 -16.07 -17.22 -7.74
CA ASP A 97 -16.87 -17.62 -8.89
C ASP A 97 -18.36 -17.52 -8.54
N THR A 98 -19.05 -16.61 -9.21
CA THR A 98 -20.50 -16.45 -9.13
C THR A 98 -21.08 -16.34 -10.55
N PRO A 99 -22.37 -16.64 -10.76
CA PRO A 99 -22.98 -16.55 -12.08
C PRO A 99 -22.84 -15.17 -12.74
N SER A 100 -22.79 -14.09 -11.96
CA SER A 100 -22.64 -12.73 -12.46
C SER A 100 -21.21 -12.38 -12.89
N ILE A 101 -20.22 -13.17 -12.48
CA ILE A 101 -18.79 -12.93 -12.71
C ILE A 101 -18.20 -13.95 -13.70
N HIS A 102 -18.74 -15.16 -13.73
CA HIS A 102 -18.16 -16.32 -14.40
C HIS A 102 -17.68 -16.04 -15.83
N ASP A 103 -18.54 -15.48 -16.66
CA ASP A 103 -18.27 -15.26 -18.09
C ASP A 103 -17.30 -14.09 -18.36
N TYR A 104 -17.00 -13.28 -17.35
CA TYR A 104 -16.08 -12.14 -17.45
C TYR A 104 -14.64 -12.47 -17.03
N ILE A 105 -14.39 -13.70 -16.58
CA ILE A 105 -13.07 -14.11 -16.11
C ILE A 105 -12.48 -15.18 -17.05
N ALA A 106 -11.26 -14.95 -17.50
CA ALA A 106 -10.47 -15.97 -18.18
C ALA A 106 -9.91 -16.97 -17.16
N TRP A 107 -10.72 -17.98 -16.81
CA TRP A 107 -10.36 -19.02 -15.84
C TRP A 107 -9.18 -19.86 -16.34
N ASN A 108 -8.14 -19.98 -15.51
CA ASN A 108 -6.92 -20.73 -15.79
C ASN A 108 -6.13 -21.00 -14.50
N ASN A 109 -4.88 -21.42 -14.61
CA ASN A 109 -4.01 -21.69 -13.46
C ASN A 109 -3.64 -20.42 -12.64
N ILE A 110 -3.88 -19.23 -13.17
CA ILE A 110 -3.61 -17.94 -12.50
C ILE A 110 -4.91 -17.38 -11.90
N ASN A 111 -6.00 -17.40 -12.67
CA ASN A 111 -7.33 -16.98 -12.21
C ASN A 111 -8.09 -18.22 -11.74
N ARG A 112 -7.84 -18.63 -10.52
CA ARG A 112 -8.43 -19.83 -9.92
C ARG A 112 -9.75 -19.49 -9.25
N PRO A 113 -10.80 -20.31 -9.42
CA PRO A 113 -12.07 -20.08 -8.77
C PRO A 113 -12.03 -20.47 -7.28
N ILE A 114 -12.80 -19.74 -6.47
CA ILE A 114 -13.17 -20.13 -5.10
C ILE A 114 -14.68 -19.89 -4.93
N SER A 115 -15.35 -20.73 -4.15
CA SER A 115 -16.80 -20.54 -3.94
C SER A 115 -17.09 -19.36 -3.01
N LYS A 116 -18.27 -18.77 -3.17
CA LYS A 116 -18.76 -17.66 -2.34
C LYS A 116 -18.85 -18.05 -0.87
N GLU A 117 -19.21 -19.29 -0.57
CA GLU A 117 -19.30 -19.84 0.80
C GLU A 117 -17.93 -19.85 1.46
N LYS A 118 -16.88 -20.32 0.75
CA LYS A 118 -15.49 -20.32 1.26
C LYS A 118 -14.99 -18.91 1.51
N PHE A 119 -15.24 -18.00 0.56
CA PHE A 119 -14.89 -16.59 0.71
C PHE A 119 -15.57 -15.98 1.95
N ASN A 120 -16.89 -16.17 2.11
CA ASN A 120 -17.63 -15.62 3.23
C ASN A 120 -17.18 -16.21 4.58
N ALA A 121 -16.87 -17.50 4.61
CA ALA A 121 -16.34 -18.17 5.81
C ALA A 121 -14.98 -17.59 6.20
N LEU A 122 -14.05 -17.40 5.23
CA LEU A 122 -12.75 -16.80 5.48
C LEU A 122 -12.88 -15.33 5.89
N LYS A 123 -13.73 -14.56 5.22
CA LYS A 123 -14.02 -13.16 5.59
C LYS A 123 -14.49 -13.07 7.05
N SER A 124 -15.41 -13.92 7.46
CA SER A 124 -15.91 -13.95 8.85
C SER A 124 -14.79 -14.25 9.85
N LYS A 125 -13.89 -15.19 9.55
CA LYS A 125 -12.73 -15.51 10.40
C LYS A 125 -11.77 -14.31 10.49
N MET A 126 -11.46 -13.66 9.37
CA MET A 126 -10.61 -12.47 9.35
C MET A 126 -11.23 -11.30 10.11
N LEU A 127 -12.54 -11.07 9.98
CA LEU A 127 -13.24 -10.04 10.76
C LEU A 127 -13.20 -10.36 12.27
N ALA A 128 -13.36 -11.63 12.66
CA ALA A 128 -13.19 -12.05 14.04
C ALA A 128 -11.74 -11.86 14.54
N TYR A 129 -10.76 -12.11 13.69
CA TYR A 129 -9.34 -11.87 13.98
C TYR A 129 -9.04 -10.40 14.26
N PHE A 130 -9.66 -9.48 13.53
CA PHE A 130 -9.48 -8.04 13.71
C PHE A 130 -10.17 -7.46 14.95
N GLN A 131 -11.13 -8.18 15.56
CA GLN A 131 -11.80 -7.69 16.78
C GLN A 131 -10.77 -7.47 17.89
N ASN A 132 -10.93 -6.36 18.62
CA ASN A 132 -10.08 -5.97 19.75
C ASN A 132 -8.59 -5.79 19.38
N ARG A 133 -8.30 -5.45 18.11
CA ARG A 133 -6.97 -5.11 17.60
C ARG A 133 -6.94 -3.67 17.09
N PRO A 134 -5.77 -2.99 17.12
CA PRO A 134 -5.63 -1.72 16.42
C PRO A 134 -5.74 -1.95 14.91
N ILE A 135 -6.37 -1.00 14.21
CA ILE A 135 -6.56 -0.99 12.77
C ILE A 135 -5.87 0.22 12.17
N TYR A 136 -5.05 -0.02 11.16
CA TYR A 136 -4.44 1.04 10.35
C TYR A 136 -5.23 1.16 9.04
N LEU A 137 -6.08 2.19 8.97
CA LEU A 137 -7.03 2.41 7.89
C LEU A 137 -6.49 3.44 6.90
N PHE A 138 -6.44 3.07 5.63
CA PHE A 138 -6.17 4.00 4.55
C PHE A 138 -7.37 4.10 3.61
N ASP A 139 -7.89 5.30 3.44
CA ASP A 139 -8.86 5.67 2.41
C ASP A 139 -8.15 6.51 1.36
N GLY A 140 -8.22 6.12 0.09
CA GLY A 140 -7.54 6.81 -1.00
C GLY A 140 -8.09 6.42 -2.37
N PHE A 141 -7.40 6.84 -3.41
CA PHE A 141 -7.87 6.67 -4.79
C PHE A 141 -6.85 5.93 -5.65
N ALA A 142 -7.34 5.11 -6.56
CA ALA A 142 -6.58 4.62 -7.70
C ALA A 142 -7.09 5.29 -8.98
N GLY A 143 -6.17 5.87 -9.76
CA GLY A 143 -6.47 6.63 -10.98
C GLY A 143 -6.33 8.13 -10.81
N ALA A 144 -5.37 8.73 -11.53
CA ALA A 144 -5.15 10.17 -11.54
C ALA A 144 -6.24 10.93 -12.33
N ASP A 145 -6.95 10.27 -13.23
CA ASP A 145 -8.12 10.80 -13.91
C ASP A 145 -9.34 10.73 -12.98
N GLU A 146 -9.80 11.89 -12.48
CA GLU A 146 -10.91 11.97 -11.52
C GLU A 146 -12.23 11.38 -12.00
N GLN A 147 -12.45 11.29 -13.32
CA GLN A 147 -13.67 10.69 -13.87
C GLN A 147 -13.62 9.16 -13.87
N CYS A 148 -12.41 8.59 -13.85
CA CYS A 148 -12.17 7.15 -13.93
C CYS A 148 -11.65 6.56 -12.62
N ARG A 149 -11.29 7.42 -11.65
CA ARG A 149 -10.71 6.97 -10.38
C ARG A 149 -11.70 6.19 -9.52
N LYS A 150 -11.18 5.25 -8.73
CA LYS A 150 -11.95 4.45 -7.78
C LYS A 150 -11.50 4.73 -6.35
N LYS A 151 -12.45 4.71 -5.42
CA LYS A 151 -12.22 4.84 -3.98
C LYS A 151 -11.83 3.48 -3.40
N PHE A 152 -10.65 3.40 -2.81
CA PHE A 152 -10.16 2.20 -2.13
C PHE A 152 -10.03 2.42 -0.63
N ARG A 153 -10.65 1.54 0.14
CA ARG A 153 -10.44 1.42 1.58
C ARG A 153 -9.54 0.22 1.84
N VAL A 154 -8.41 0.45 2.51
CA VAL A 154 -7.49 -0.63 2.89
C VAL A 154 -7.41 -0.70 4.40
N VAL A 155 -7.84 -1.83 4.96
CA VAL A 155 -7.87 -2.13 6.39
C VAL A 155 -6.67 -3.01 6.69
N ASN A 156 -5.66 -2.45 7.36
CA ASN A 156 -4.38 -3.12 7.59
C ASN A 156 -4.21 -3.49 9.06
N GLU A 157 -3.66 -4.68 9.29
CA GLU A 157 -3.17 -5.12 10.59
C GLU A 157 -1.88 -4.38 10.99
N LEU A 158 -1.00 -4.10 10.02
CA LEU A 158 0.32 -3.53 10.25
C LEU A 158 0.40 -2.06 9.82
N ALA A 159 1.10 -1.25 10.62
CA ALA A 159 1.37 0.16 10.29
C ALA A 159 2.27 0.28 9.06
N SER A 160 3.22 -0.62 8.87
CA SER A 160 4.11 -0.66 7.71
C SER A 160 3.38 -0.89 6.40
N GLU A 161 2.38 -1.77 6.35
CA GLU A 161 1.55 -1.98 5.16
C GLU A 161 0.64 -0.79 4.87
N CYS A 162 0.14 -0.13 5.93
CA CYS A 162 -0.60 1.12 5.78
C CYS A 162 0.31 2.25 5.25
N LEU A 163 1.57 2.32 5.68
CA LEU A 163 2.57 3.23 5.12
C LEU A 163 2.82 2.95 3.64
N PHE A 164 2.96 1.67 3.26
CA PHE A 164 3.12 1.26 1.88
C PHE A 164 1.98 1.76 1.00
N ILE A 165 0.74 1.40 1.35
CA ILE A 165 -0.41 1.73 0.49
C ILE A 165 -0.70 3.24 0.46
N ARG A 166 -0.43 3.95 1.55
CA ARG A 166 -0.51 5.41 1.61
C ARG A 166 0.49 6.08 0.67
N ASN A 167 1.69 5.53 0.53
CA ASN A 167 2.70 6.05 -0.39
C ASN A 167 2.38 5.68 -1.84
N LEU A 168 1.74 4.53 -2.07
CA LEU A 168 1.46 4.01 -3.39
C LEU A 168 0.23 4.66 -4.03
N LEU A 169 -0.91 4.73 -3.32
CA LEU A 169 -2.16 5.26 -3.87
C LEU A 169 -2.24 6.79 -3.79
N ILE A 170 -3.15 7.35 -4.55
CA ILE A 170 -3.44 8.79 -4.53
C ILE A 170 -4.11 9.13 -3.21
N ARG A 171 -3.49 10.05 -2.49
CA ARG A 171 -3.96 10.51 -1.19
C ARG A 171 -5.08 11.54 -1.36
N PRO A 172 -6.18 11.41 -0.62
CA PRO A 172 -7.21 12.44 -0.61
C PRO A 172 -6.69 13.73 0.05
N THR A 173 -7.24 14.86 -0.36
CA THR A 173 -7.15 16.10 0.40
C THR A 173 -7.94 15.98 1.70
N ALA A 174 -7.81 16.94 2.61
CA ALA A 174 -8.60 16.95 3.87
C ALA A 174 -10.11 17.01 3.58
N GLU A 175 -10.51 17.81 2.58
CA GLU A 175 -11.90 17.98 2.15
C GLU A 175 -12.45 16.69 1.52
N GLU A 176 -11.68 16.06 0.63
CA GLU A 176 -12.06 14.77 0.02
C GLU A 176 -12.18 13.67 1.08
N LEU A 177 -11.26 13.66 2.08
CA LEU A 177 -11.30 12.68 3.15
C LEU A 177 -12.51 12.88 4.07
N ALA A 178 -12.90 14.12 4.36
CA ALA A 178 -14.10 14.45 5.13
C ALA A 178 -15.38 14.01 4.41
N GLN A 179 -15.39 14.05 3.07
CA GLN A 179 -16.51 13.68 2.21
C GLN A 179 -16.35 12.29 1.57
N TYR A 180 -15.42 11.46 2.06
CA TYR A 180 -15.03 10.24 1.39
C TYR A 180 -16.19 9.27 1.19
N GLY A 181 -17.03 9.10 2.20
CA GLY A 181 -18.21 8.22 2.17
C GLY A 181 -17.85 6.74 2.05
N GLU A 182 -18.66 6.00 1.31
CA GLU A 182 -18.43 4.57 1.06
C GLU A 182 -17.33 4.38 -0.01
N PRO A 183 -16.42 3.41 0.19
CA PRO A 183 -15.43 3.04 -0.82
C PRO A 183 -16.09 2.27 -1.97
N ASP A 184 -15.50 2.37 -3.16
CA ASP A 184 -15.87 1.50 -4.27
C ASP A 184 -15.36 0.07 -4.05
N PHE A 185 -14.23 -0.08 -3.32
CA PHE A 185 -13.63 -1.36 -2.99
C PHE A 185 -12.98 -1.34 -1.61
N THR A 186 -13.09 -2.46 -0.89
CA THR A 186 -12.42 -2.65 0.40
C THR A 186 -11.44 -3.81 0.35
N ILE A 187 -10.22 -3.61 0.85
CA ILE A 187 -9.18 -4.62 0.97
C ILE A 187 -8.91 -4.85 2.45
N LEU A 188 -9.08 -6.09 2.94
CA LEU A 188 -8.71 -6.52 4.28
C LEU A 188 -7.34 -7.19 4.22
N VAL A 189 -6.38 -6.69 5.00
CA VAL A 189 -4.98 -7.15 4.99
C VAL A 189 -4.59 -7.61 6.39
N ALA A 190 -4.50 -8.92 6.57
CA ALA A 190 -4.21 -9.57 7.85
C ALA A 190 -3.03 -10.55 7.71
N PRO A 191 -1.77 -10.07 7.67
CA PRO A 191 -0.59 -10.92 7.51
C PRO A 191 -0.37 -11.92 8.65
N GLY A 192 -0.81 -11.59 9.86
CA GLY A 192 -0.73 -12.50 11.01
C GLY A 192 -1.80 -13.58 11.02
N PHE A 193 -2.87 -13.45 10.23
CA PHE A 193 -3.89 -14.47 10.08
C PHE A 193 -3.44 -15.52 9.08
N GLN A 194 -3.32 -16.78 9.51
CA GLN A 194 -2.94 -17.89 8.65
C GLN A 194 -4.14 -18.76 8.30
N CYS A 195 -4.33 -18.99 7.00
CA CYS A 195 -5.35 -19.89 6.49
C CYS A 195 -5.04 -21.36 6.79
N ASN A 196 -6.08 -22.16 6.93
CA ASN A 196 -5.96 -23.62 6.93
C ASN A 196 -6.42 -24.15 5.58
N PRO A 197 -5.51 -24.63 4.70
CA PRO A 197 -5.87 -25.09 3.36
C PRO A 197 -6.98 -26.14 3.32
N GLN A 198 -6.98 -27.05 4.27
CA GLN A 198 -7.96 -28.14 4.33
C GLN A 198 -9.40 -27.64 4.65
N VAL A 199 -9.49 -26.54 5.41
CA VAL A 199 -10.78 -25.99 5.85
C VAL A 199 -11.20 -24.85 4.94
N ASP A 200 -10.27 -23.91 4.65
CA ASP A 200 -10.55 -22.67 3.95
C ASP A 200 -10.59 -22.83 2.42
N GLY A 201 -10.02 -23.93 1.90
CA GLY A 201 -9.95 -24.19 0.46
C GLY A 201 -8.87 -23.36 -0.24
N THR A 202 -7.90 -22.85 0.51
CA THR A 202 -6.74 -22.11 0.00
C THR A 202 -5.62 -23.08 -0.43
N HIS A 203 -4.64 -22.58 -1.19
CA HIS A 203 -3.50 -23.39 -1.60
C HIS A 203 -2.47 -23.54 -0.45
N SER A 204 -2.25 -22.49 0.29
CA SER A 204 -1.33 -22.47 1.43
C SER A 204 -1.91 -21.74 2.64
N GLN A 205 -1.07 -21.37 3.60
CA GLN A 205 -1.44 -20.52 4.74
C GLN A 205 -1.67 -19.06 4.35
N ALA A 206 -1.21 -18.64 3.16
CA ALA A 206 -1.55 -17.35 2.58
C ALA A 206 -2.77 -17.48 1.66
N ALA A 207 -3.48 -16.37 1.47
CA ALA A 207 -4.56 -16.27 0.50
C ALA A 207 -4.77 -14.83 0.03
N ILE A 208 -4.99 -14.66 -1.26
CA ILE A 208 -5.44 -13.43 -1.89
C ILE A 208 -6.75 -13.74 -2.59
N LEU A 209 -7.88 -13.40 -1.96
CA LEU A 209 -9.21 -13.70 -2.48
C LEU A 209 -9.89 -12.43 -2.98
N VAL A 210 -10.30 -12.42 -4.24
CA VAL A 210 -10.96 -11.27 -4.87
C VAL A 210 -12.42 -11.59 -5.11
N ASP A 211 -13.32 -10.82 -4.52
CA ASP A 211 -14.76 -10.88 -4.78
C ASP A 211 -15.23 -9.58 -5.44
N TYR A 212 -15.39 -9.62 -6.75
CA TYR A 212 -15.82 -8.45 -7.53
C TYR A 212 -17.27 -8.06 -7.26
N GLU A 213 -18.13 -9.03 -6.93
CA GLU A 213 -19.54 -8.79 -6.65
C GLU A 213 -19.74 -8.05 -5.32
N SER A 214 -19.10 -8.52 -4.23
CA SER A 214 -19.13 -7.82 -2.95
C SER A 214 -18.10 -6.71 -2.81
N ARG A 215 -17.31 -6.45 -3.88
CA ARG A 215 -16.27 -5.41 -3.93
C ARG A 215 -15.29 -5.49 -2.76
N THR A 216 -14.85 -6.71 -2.46
CA THR A 216 -13.99 -6.99 -1.31
C THR A 216 -12.81 -7.86 -1.74
N VAL A 217 -11.61 -7.51 -1.26
CA VAL A 217 -10.42 -8.35 -1.35
C VAL A 217 -9.99 -8.77 0.05
N LEU A 218 -9.60 -10.03 0.21
CA LEU A 218 -9.00 -10.57 1.42
C LEU A 218 -7.54 -10.91 1.13
N ILE A 219 -6.61 -10.40 1.93
CA ILE A 219 -5.18 -10.75 1.89
C ILE A 219 -4.82 -11.27 3.28
N ALA A 220 -4.41 -12.53 3.35
CA ALA A 220 -4.09 -13.22 4.59
C ALA A 220 -2.74 -13.91 4.50
N GLY A 221 -2.02 -14.03 5.63
CA GLY A 221 -0.84 -14.88 5.79
C GLY A 221 0.42 -14.44 5.04
N THR A 222 0.44 -13.26 4.46
CA THR A 222 1.60 -12.68 3.78
C THR A 222 1.81 -11.23 4.20
N ARG A 223 3.07 -10.85 4.45
CA ARG A 223 3.51 -9.47 4.74
C ARG A 223 4.03 -8.75 3.50
N TYR A 224 4.00 -9.39 2.33
CA TYR A 224 4.47 -8.78 1.10
C TYR A 224 3.44 -7.77 0.58
N ALA A 225 3.71 -6.49 0.79
CA ALA A 225 2.78 -5.40 0.48
C ALA A 225 2.45 -5.26 -1.01
N GLY A 226 3.27 -5.82 -1.89
CA GLY A 226 2.99 -5.90 -3.33
C GLY A 226 1.71 -6.67 -3.69
N GLU A 227 1.16 -7.50 -2.79
CA GLU A 227 -0.15 -8.13 -2.99
C GLU A 227 -1.29 -7.11 -2.92
N ILE A 228 -1.19 -6.09 -2.06
CA ILE A 228 -2.16 -4.99 -2.00
C ILE A 228 -2.15 -4.23 -3.32
N LYS A 229 -0.96 -3.85 -3.82
CA LYS A 229 -0.78 -3.18 -5.12
C LYS A 229 -1.46 -3.96 -6.24
N LYS A 230 -1.13 -5.25 -6.37
CA LYS A 230 -1.65 -6.08 -7.47
C LYS A 230 -3.14 -6.42 -7.32
N SER A 231 -3.67 -6.39 -6.12
CA SER A 231 -5.11 -6.48 -5.89
C SER A 231 -5.84 -5.25 -6.42
N VAL A 232 -5.33 -4.04 -6.14
CA VAL A 232 -5.85 -2.79 -6.71
C VAL A 232 -5.83 -2.86 -8.25
N PHE A 233 -4.69 -3.25 -8.83
CA PHE A 233 -4.57 -3.39 -10.29
C PHE A 233 -5.56 -4.41 -10.87
N SER A 234 -5.76 -5.55 -10.21
CA SER A 234 -6.74 -6.55 -10.64
C SER A 234 -8.16 -6.00 -10.65
N VAL A 235 -8.52 -5.20 -9.64
CA VAL A 235 -9.82 -4.51 -9.55
C VAL A 235 -9.99 -3.51 -10.70
N MET A 236 -8.98 -2.66 -10.94
CA MET A 236 -9.01 -1.69 -12.04
C MET A 236 -9.13 -2.39 -13.41
N ASN A 237 -8.41 -3.50 -13.61
CA ASN A 237 -8.50 -4.30 -14.84
C ASN A 237 -9.87 -4.92 -15.08
N TYR A 238 -10.61 -5.22 -14.02
CA TYR A 238 -11.96 -5.79 -14.12
C TYR A 238 -13.02 -4.74 -14.44
N PHE A 239 -12.97 -3.58 -13.76
CA PHE A 239 -14.04 -2.58 -13.86
C PHE A 239 -13.85 -1.58 -15.02
N LEU A 240 -12.65 -1.10 -15.25
CA LEU A 240 -12.40 -0.01 -16.20
C LEU A 240 -12.74 -0.33 -17.67
N PRO A 241 -12.58 -1.55 -18.18
CA PRO A 241 -13.00 -1.85 -19.56
C PRO A 241 -14.49 -1.61 -19.81
N ASN A 242 -15.34 -1.89 -18.82
CA ASN A 242 -16.78 -1.61 -18.90
C ASN A 242 -17.11 -0.11 -18.88
N GLU A 243 -16.16 0.72 -18.50
CA GLU A 243 -16.26 2.19 -18.46
C GLU A 243 -15.56 2.83 -19.67
N GLY A 244 -15.13 2.04 -20.66
CA GLY A 244 -14.45 2.52 -21.86
C GLY A 244 -13.00 2.95 -21.63
N VAL A 245 -12.36 2.46 -20.57
CA VAL A 245 -10.96 2.74 -20.22
C VAL A 245 -10.14 1.47 -20.38
N LEU A 246 -9.01 1.55 -21.10
CA LEU A 246 -8.08 0.43 -21.26
C LEU A 246 -7.06 0.44 -20.11
N PRO A 247 -7.09 -0.52 -19.18
CA PRO A 247 -6.05 -0.70 -18.18
C PRO A 247 -4.82 -1.35 -18.80
N MET A 248 -3.62 -0.87 -18.41
CA MET A 248 -2.35 -1.31 -19.01
C MET A 248 -1.28 -1.49 -17.94
N HIS A 249 -0.54 -2.60 -18.05
CA HIS A 249 0.70 -2.81 -17.29
C HIS A 249 1.88 -2.31 -18.14
N CYS A 250 2.13 -1.02 -18.08
CA CYS A 250 3.15 -0.31 -18.86
C CYS A 250 3.68 0.86 -18.05
N SER A 251 4.85 1.38 -18.41
CA SER A 251 5.26 2.73 -18.02
C SER A 251 4.88 3.76 -19.10
N ALA A 252 4.80 5.02 -18.72
CA ALA A 252 4.42 6.09 -19.63
C ALA A 252 5.13 7.40 -19.30
N ASN A 253 5.49 8.17 -20.35
CA ASN A 253 5.99 9.52 -20.23
C ASN A 253 5.42 10.42 -21.33
N MET A 254 5.59 11.72 -21.18
CA MET A 254 5.04 12.73 -22.08
C MET A 254 6.12 13.74 -22.48
N ASP A 255 6.17 14.08 -23.75
CA ASP A 255 6.97 15.20 -24.24
C ASP A 255 6.46 16.52 -23.64
N PRO A 256 7.30 17.36 -23.01
CA PRO A 256 6.86 18.58 -22.37
C PRO A 256 6.37 19.65 -23.37
N VAL A 257 6.80 19.59 -24.65
CA VAL A 257 6.48 20.57 -25.69
C VAL A 257 5.32 20.10 -26.55
N THR A 258 5.46 18.94 -27.21
CA THR A 258 4.44 18.41 -28.14
C THR A 258 3.25 17.79 -27.40
N LYS A 259 3.40 17.41 -26.13
CA LYS A 259 2.43 16.66 -25.32
C LYS A 259 2.18 15.23 -25.81
N GLU A 260 2.97 14.75 -26.75
CA GLU A 260 2.90 13.37 -27.19
C GLU A 260 3.32 12.40 -26.07
N THR A 261 2.47 11.42 -25.82
CA THR A 261 2.66 10.41 -24.78
C THR A 261 3.26 9.15 -25.39
N ALA A 262 4.34 8.64 -24.82
CA ALA A 262 4.92 7.35 -25.12
C ALA A 262 4.56 6.34 -24.03
N ILE A 263 4.19 5.11 -24.43
CA ILE A 263 3.89 3.98 -23.56
C ILE A 263 4.89 2.87 -23.81
N PHE A 264 5.41 2.26 -22.72
CA PHE A 264 6.44 1.24 -22.78
C PHE A 264 5.91 -0.07 -22.18
N PHE A 265 5.67 -1.06 -23.03
CA PHE A 265 5.32 -2.41 -22.61
C PHE A 265 6.55 -3.30 -22.52
N GLY A 266 6.51 -4.27 -21.62
CA GLY A 266 7.57 -5.26 -21.47
C GLY A 266 7.44 -6.04 -20.16
N LEU A 267 8.17 -7.14 -20.04
CA LEU A 267 8.21 -7.94 -18.82
C LEU A 267 9.00 -7.21 -17.71
N SER A 268 8.91 -7.72 -16.48
CA SER A 268 9.69 -7.19 -15.35
C SER A 268 11.20 -7.29 -15.65
N GLY A 269 11.94 -6.20 -15.42
CA GLY A 269 13.39 -6.15 -15.66
C GLY A 269 13.81 -5.87 -17.10
N THR A 270 12.88 -5.57 -18.03
CA THR A 270 13.22 -5.23 -19.42
C THR A 270 13.58 -3.77 -19.65
N GLY A 271 13.62 -2.95 -18.60
CA GLY A 271 14.02 -1.55 -18.68
C GLY A 271 12.87 -0.56 -18.91
N LYS A 272 11.60 -0.95 -18.73
CA LYS A 272 10.45 -0.03 -18.87
C LYS A 272 10.60 1.24 -18.02
N THR A 273 10.88 1.08 -16.74
CA THR A 273 11.08 2.19 -15.80
C THR A 273 12.24 3.07 -16.21
N THR A 274 13.36 2.47 -16.60
CA THR A 274 14.57 3.20 -17.03
C THR A 274 14.30 4.03 -18.31
N LEU A 275 13.61 3.44 -19.29
CA LEU A 275 13.29 4.14 -20.55
C LEU A 275 12.27 5.26 -20.34
N SER A 276 11.29 5.06 -19.45
CA SER A 276 10.28 6.08 -19.19
C SER A 276 10.79 7.24 -18.32
N ALA A 277 11.87 7.04 -17.56
CA ALA A 277 12.50 8.04 -16.70
C ALA A 277 13.48 8.98 -17.44
N ASP A 278 13.32 9.18 -18.74
CA ASP A 278 14.09 10.14 -19.52
C ASP A 278 14.00 11.55 -18.92
N PRO A 279 15.12 12.22 -18.56
CA PRO A 279 15.13 13.55 -17.93
C PRO A 279 14.53 14.65 -18.81
N ASN A 280 14.47 14.45 -20.14
CA ASN A 280 13.88 15.40 -21.09
C ASN A 280 12.36 15.21 -21.25
N ARG A 281 11.78 14.20 -20.65
CA ARG A 281 10.36 13.91 -20.73
C ARG A 281 9.72 13.91 -19.34
N LYS A 282 8.43 14.18 -19.26
CA LYS A 282 7.68 14.14 -18.00
C LYS A 282 7.17 12.72 -17.75
N LEU A 283 7.65 12.08 -16.70
CA LEU A 283 7.15 10.78 -16.26
C LEU A 283 5.67 10.90 -15.87
N ILE A 284 4.81 10.05 -16.44
CA ILE A 284 3.40 9.89 -16.02
C ILE A 284 3.35 8.81 -14.92
N GLY A 285 4.02 7.69 -15.13
CA GLY A 285 4.16 6.61 -14.16
C GLY A 285 5.04 5.47 -14.69
N ASP A 286 5.40 4.55 -13.80
CA ASP A 286 6.39 3.51 -14.10
C ASP A 286 5.81 2.11 -14.29
N ASP A 287 4.54 1.84 -13.89
CA ASP A 287 4.04 0.45 -13.88
C ASP A 287 2.59 0.26 -14.37
N GLU A 288 1.60 1.02 -13.86
CA GLU A 288 0.19 0.73 -14.07
C GLU A 288 -0.60 1.97 -14.49
N HIS A 289 -1.26 1.90 -15.66
CA HIS A 289 -1.93 3.05 -16.29
C HIS A 289 -3.31 2.68 -16.82
N GLY A 290 -4.16 3.71 -16.96
CA GLY A 290 -5.39 3.68 -17.73
C GLY A 290 -5.28 4.57 -18.96
N TRP A 291 -5.93 4.16 -20.05
CA TRP A 291 -6.10 4.96 -21.24
C TRP A 291 -7.60 5.23 -21.47
N SER A 292 -8.00 6.45 -21.15
CA SER A 292 -9.36 6.96 -21.35
C SER A 292 -9.45 7.80 -22.63
N SER A 293 -10.64 8.29 -22.94
CA SER A 293 -10.85 9.27 -24.02
C SER A 293 -10.11 10.59 -23.79
N ARG A 294 -9.64 10.86 -22.57
CA ARG A 294 -8.87 12.06 -22.20
C ARG A 294 -7.36 11.85 -22.22
N GLY A 295 -6.89 10.62 -22.45
CA GLY A 295 -5.48 10.27 -22.53
C GLY A 295 -5.04 9.23 -21.50
N ILE A 296 -3.72 9.16 -21.30
CA ILE A 296 -3.08 8.21 -20.41
C ILE A 296 -2.97 8.80 -19.00
N PHE A 297 -3.34 8.01 -17.98
CA PHE A 297 -3.22 8.41 -16.59
C PHE A 297 -2.66 7.27 -15.73
N ASN A 298 -1.91 7.63 -14.70
CA ASN A 298 -1.37 6.68 -13.74
C ASN A 298 -2.47 6.22 -12.75
N PHE A 299 -2.47 4.94 -12.38
CA PHE A 299 -3.34 4.46 -11.29
C PHE A 299 -2.79 4.84 -9.93
N GLU A 300 -1.50 5.03 -9.83
CA GLU A 300 -0.77 5.22 -8.59
C GLU A 300 -0.41 6.69 -8.34
N GLY A 301 -0.26 7.06 -7.07
CA GLY A 301 0.27 8.35 -6.64
C GLY A 301 1.73 8.28 -6.20
N GLY A 302 2.33 7.11 -6.26
CA GLY A 302 3.71 6.82 -5.89
C GLY A 302 4.32 5.75 -6.78
N CYS A 303 5.43 5.15 -6.31
CA CYS A 303 6.19 4.16 -7.04
C CYS A 303 6.57 2.99 -6.13
N TYR A 304 6.60 1.78 -6.68
CA TYR A 304 7.11 0.59 -6.01
C TYR A 304 8.10 -0.13 -6.93
N ALA A 305 9.38 0.09 -6.69
CA ALA A 305 10.47 -0.37 -7.55
C ALA A 305 11.33 -1.45 -6.88
N LYS A 306 11.95 -2.30 -7.70
CA LYS A 306 12.96 -3.26 -7.22
C LYS A 306 14.26 -2.54 -6.92
N CYS A 307 14.87 -2.85 -5.75
CA CYS A 307 16.15 -2.30 -5.31
C CYS A 307 17.34 -3.24 -5.57
N ILE A 308 17.15 -4.33 -6.32
CA ILE A 308 18.23 -5.26 -6.67
C ILE A 308 19.22 -4.57 -7.60
N ASN A 309 20.49 -4.51 -7.22
CA ASN A 309 21.56 -3.82 -7.91
C ASN A 309 21.28 -2.32 -8.11
N LEU A 310 20.52 -1.71 -7.21
CA LEU A 310 20.20 -0.28 -7.27
C LEU A 310 21.50 0.54 -7.18
N ASN A 311 21.71 1.40 -8.16
CA ASN A 311 22.92 2.21 -8.29
C ASN A 311 22.52 3.69 -8.41
N PRO A 312 23.10 4.59 -7.58
CA PRO A 312 22.78 6.02 -7.60
C PRO A 312 23.09 6.72 -8.93
N GLU A 313 24.07 6.21 -9.71
CA GLU A 313 24.43 6.79 -11.01
C GLU A 313 23.44 6.38 -12.11
N LYS A 314 22.92 5.13 -12.05
CA LYS A 314 22.01 4.59 -13.07
C LYS A 314 20.53 4.93 -12.77
N GLU A 315 20.14 4.94 -11.51
CA GLU A 315 18.74 5.13 -11.08
C GLU A 315 18.65 6.17 -9.94
N PRO A 316 19.15 7.42 -10.17
CA PRO A 316 19.24 8.44 -9.13
C PRO A 316 17.90 8.80 -8.50
N TYR A 317 16.82 8.76 -9.27
CA TYR A 317 15.48 9.10 -8.76
C TYR A 317 14.98 8.08 -7.74
N ILE A 318 15.17 6.78 -8.00
CA ILE A 318 14.77 5.70 -7.07
C ILE A 318 15.68 5.74 -5.84
N TYR A 319 17.00 5.82 -6.06
CA TYR A 319 17.97 5.85 -4.96
C TYR A 319 17.71 7.01 -3.99
N ASN A 320 17.52 8.23 -4.50
CA ASN A 320 17.28 9.42 -3.68
C ASN A 320 15.87 9.47 -3.06
N ALA A 321 14.95 8.64 -3.52
CA ALA A 321 13.63 8.52 -2.92
C ALA A 321 13.64 7.69 -1.63
N ILE A 322 14.69 6.86 -1.40
CA ILE A 322 14.81 6.01 -0.20
C ILE A 322 15.27 6.86 0.99
N LYS A 323 14.33 7.36 1.76
CA LYS A 323 14.53 8.28 2.88
C LYS A 323 13.41 8.15 3.92
N ALA A 324 13.45 8.97 4.97
CA ALA A 324 12.41 9.01 6.00
C ALA A 324 11.00 9.10 5.38
N GLY A 325 10.10 8.25 5.84
CA GLY A 325 8.72 8.11 5.35
C GLY A 325 8.54 7.15 4.17
N THR A 326 9.62 6.48 3.70
CA THR A 326 9.50 5.40 2.72
C THR A 326 9.62 4.03 3.38
N LEU A 327 9.10 3.01 2.70
CA LEU A 327 9.20 1.60 3.08
C LEU A 327 10.17 0.87 2.14
N VAL A 328 11.03 0.04 2.71
CA VAL A 328 11.93 -0.87 1.99
C VAL A 328 11.67 -2.29 2.48
N GLU A 329 11.46 -3.23 1.57
CA GLU A 329 11.20 -4.62 1.91
C GLU A 329 12.40 -5.52 1.59
N ASN A 330 12.77 -6.39 2.55
CA ASN A 330 13.73 -7.48 2.37
C ASN A 330 15.15 -7.06 1.92
N VAL A 331 15.54 -5.84 2.22
CA VAL A 331 16.91 -5.36 2.01
C VAL A 331 17.72 -5.62 3.29
N VAL A 332 18.94 -6.12 3.12
CA VAL A 332 19.88 -6.33 4.22
C VAL A 332 20.51 -5.01 4.60
N LEU A 333 20.54 -4.70 5.88
CA LEU A 333 21.27 -3.56 6.40
C LEU A 333 22.62 -4.00 6.95
N ASP A 334 23.64 -3.19 6.75
CA ASP A 334 24.90 -3.29 7.48
C ASP A 334 24.62 -3.11 8.99
N GLU A 335 25.20 -3.96 9.81
CA GLU A 335 24.89 -4.01 11.26
C GLU A 335 25.31 -2.76 12.01
N ASP A 336 26.43 -2.15 11.62
CA ASP A 336 27.03 -1.03 12.32
C ASP A 336 26.45 0.32 11.80
N THR A 337 26.40 0.47 10.46
CA THR A 337 26.04 1.74 9.82
C THR A 337 24.56 1.86 9.48
N ARG A 338 23.83 0.74 9.47
CA ARG A 338 22.45 0.66 8.97
C ARG A 338 22.29 1.01 7.49
N HIS A 339 23.41 1.05 6.74
CA HIS A 339 23.38 1.30 5.30
C HIS A 339 22.75 0.12 4.55
N PRO A 340 21.78 0.35 3.63
CA PRO A 340 21.17 -0.72 2.84
C PRO A 340 22.15 -1.33 1.84
N ASN A 341 22.24 -2.65 1.83
CA ASN A 341 22.98 -3.40 0.81
C ASN A 341 22.02 -3.84 -0.31
N TYR A 342 22.20 -3.25 -1.49
CA TYR A 342 21.38 -3.55 -2.67
C TYR A 342 21.98 -4.59 -3.62
N PHE A 343 23.15 -5.18 -3.27
CA PHE A 343 23.91 -6.11 -4.09
C PHE A 343 23.86 -7.54 -3.58
#